data_370dca1951c0a50c6b10e66999530ba1
#
_entry.id   370dca1951c0a50c6b10e66999530ba1
#
_cell.length_a   1.000
_cell.length_b   1.000
_cell.length_c   1.000
_cell.angle_alpha   90.00
_cell.angle_beta   90.00
_cell.angle_gamma   90.00
#
_symmetry.space_group_name_H-M   'P 1'
#
loop_
_entity.id
_entity.type
_entity.pdbx_description
1 polymer ?
#
loop_
_entity_poly.entity_id
_entity_poly.type
_entity_poly.pdbx_seq_one_letter_code
_entity_poly.pdbx_strand_id
1 'polypeptide(L)'
;MNKFLSAVLLLFLVLSSHLSAQITDYELGTKSGYRYNQQSGYFDLSDPDAVNIKVAVWGFVRYPGKYLVPTYTTLLDLLSFAGGPSNDSHLDDLRLYRTKEDGSQEMLVFNFNDLLWESKLDAKNRKIPFIEAGDILVVPGSPRYYARDLVSMWATILSALVSIAILVLNLVRN
;
A
#
# COMPACT_ATOMS: atom_id res chain seq x y z
N MET A 1 -26.09 26.27 40.21
CA MET A 1 -25.68 26.11 38.79
C MET A 1 -24.16 26.29 38.58
N ASN A 2 -23.53 27.23 39.31
CA ASN A 2 -22.07 27.52 39.11
C ASN A 2 -21.13 26.44 39.65
N LYS A 3 -21.49 25.67 40.69
CA LYS A 3 -20.62 24.60 41.25
C LYS A 3 -20.52 23.36 40.33
N PHE A 4 -21.58 23.06 39.59
CA PHE A 4 -21.58 21.95 38.63
C PHE A 4 -20.72 22.28 37.41
N LEU A 5 -20.81 23.52 36.91
CA LEU A 5 -20.01 24.00 35.78
C LEU A 5 -18.52 24.03 36.10
N SER A 6 -18.14 24.45 37.33
CA SER A 6 -16.75 24.45 37.77
C SER A 6 -16.18 23.04 37.94
N ALA A 7 -17.01 22.07 38.39
CA ALA A 7 -16.57 20.68 38.50
C ALA A 7 -16.35 20.03 37.13
N VAL A 8 -17.18 20.31 36.14
CA VAL A 8 -17.03 19.82 34.77
C VAL A 8 -15.79 20.44 34.13
N LEU A 9 -15.54 21.74 34.34
CA LEU A 9 -14.35 22.41 33.83
C LEU A 9 -13.04 21.84 34.42
N LEU A 10 -13.06 21.53 35.73
CA LEU A 10 -11.93 20.90 36.43
C LEU A 10 -11.67 19.48 35.95
N LEU A 11 -12.72 18.71 35.68
CA LEU A 11 -12.61 17.36 35.12
C LEU A 11 -12.00 17.40 33.71
N PHE A 12 -12.38 18.39 32.89
CA PHE A 12 -11.81 18.58 31.53
C PHE A 12 -10.32 18.97 31.56
N LEU A 13 -9.89 19.77 32.54
CA LEU A 13 -8.52 20.17 32.74
C LEU A 13 -7.62 19.00 33.20
N VAL A 14 -8.15 18.08 34.00
CA VAL A 14 -7.42 16.87 34.45
C VAL A 14 -7.30 15.84 33.35
N LEU A 15 -8.28 15.72 32.44
CA LEU A 15 -8.18 14.81 31.29
C LEU A 15 -7.21 15.28 30.20
N SER A 16 -6.93 16.59 30.12
CA SER A 16 -6.01 17.12 29.09
C SER A 16 -4.53 16.98 29.43
N SER A 17 -4.18 16.56 30.65
CA SER A 17 -2.76 16.47 31.09
C SER A 17 -2.03 15.17 30.68
N HIS A 18 -2.66 14.25 29.96
CA HIS A 18 -2.05 12.98 29.55
C HIS A 18 -1.70 12.86 28.07
N LEU A 19 -1.68 13.95 27.31
CA LEU A 19 -1.14 13.95 25.95
C LEU A 19 0.36 14.27 25.97
N SER A 20 1.14 13.43 26.64
CA SER A 20 2.58 13.37 26.41
C SER A 20 2.80 12.46 25.20
N ALA A 21 2.87 13.04 24.01
CA ALA A 21 3.40 12.37 22.84
C ALA A 21 4.90 12.20 23.05
N GLN A 22 5.31 11.06 23.59
CA GLN A 22 6.71 10.67 23.64
C GLN A 22 7.15 10.24 22.25
N ILE A 23 7.75 11.17 21.50
CA ILE A 23 8.61 10.83 20.37
C ILE A 23 9.96 10.49 20.98
N THR A 24 10.15 9.22 21.31
CA THR A 24 11.46 8.65 21.63
C THR A 24 11.61 7.40 20.80
N ASP A 25 12.25 7.54 19.64
CA ASP A 25 13.12 6.50 19.10
C ASP A 25 13.99 7.07 17.97
N TYR A 26 15.09 7.70 18.39
CA TYR A 26 16.28 7.74 17.56
C TYR A 26 17.11 6.49 17.93
N GLU A 27 16.85 5.36 17.29
CA GLU A 27 17.78 4.23 17.31
C GLU A 27 18.98 4.54 16.43
N LEU A 28 20.01 5.10 17.03
CA LEU A 28 21.35 5.14 16.47
C LEU A 28 21.91 3.71 16.51
N GLY A 29 21.90 3.02 15.35
CA GLY A 29 22.86 1.99 14.97
C GLY A 29 23.17 0.88 15.97
N THR A 30 22.21 0.12 16.42
CA THR A 30 22.46 -1.22 16.94
C THR A 30 22.19 -2.23 15.81
N LYS A 31 23.13 -3.15 15.61
CA LYS A 31 22.95 -4.35 14.80
C LYS A 31 21.83 -5.19 15.45
N SER A 32 20.61 -4.79 15.26
CA SER A 32 19.44 -5.55 15.62
C SER A 32 19.36 -6.71 14.66
N GLY A 33 19.47 -7.93 15.19
CA GLY A 33 19.27 -9.13 14.40
C GLY A 33 17.94 -9.00 13.64
N TYR A 34 17.99 -9.31 12.36
CA TYR A 34 16.92 -9.19 11.39
C TYR A 34 15.60 -9.70 11.95
N ARG A 35 14.80 -8.79 12.51
CA ARG A 35 13.42 -9.09 12.85
C ARG A 35 12.62 -8.85 11.58
N TYR A 36 12.09 -9.94 11.03
CA TYR A 36 11.05 -9.93 10.01
C TYR A 36 9.85 -9.16 10.57
N ASN A 37 9.85 -7.85 10.40
CA ASN A 37 8.77 -6.99 10.86
C ASN A 37 7.86 -6.72 9.68
N GLN A 38 6.83 -7.56 9.52
CA GLN A 38 5.80 -7.41 8.46
C GLN A 38 5.13 -6.03 8.46
N GLN A 39 5.26 -5.26 9.53
CA GLN A 39 4.70 -3.92 9.65
C GLN A 39 5.60 -2.82 9.05
N SER A 40 6.86 -3.09 8.76
CA SER A 40 7.80 -2.05 8.29
C SER A 40 7.93 -1.95 6.76
N GLY A 41 7.29 -2.84 5.99
CA GLY A 41 7.46 -2.88 4.53
C GLY A 41 8.90 -3.17 4.09
N TYR A 42 9.70 -3.89 4.92
CA TYR A 42 11.04 -4.37 4.58
C TYR A 42 11.07 -5.89 4.64
N PHE A 43 11.51 -6.51 3.55
CA PHE A 43 11.54 -7.96 3.37
C PHE A 43 12.97 -8.38 3.06
N ASP A 44 13.53 -9.23 3.91
CA ASP A 44 14.86 -9.79 3.74
C ASP A 44 14.74 -11.20 3.15
N LEU A 45 15.10 -11.32 1.88
CA LEU A 45 15.15 -12.55 1.10
C LEU A 45 16.57 -12.75 0.55
N SER A 46 17.56 -12.32 1.33
CA SER A 46 18.97 -12.42 0.96
C SER A 46 19.44 -13.87 0.91
N ASP A 47 20.33 -14.13 -0.03
CA ASP A 47 21.09 -15.36 -0.10
C ASP A 47 22.47 -15.12 0.56
N PRO A 48 22.85 -15.88 1.62
CA PRO A 48 24.12 -15.69 2.29
C PRO A 48 25.33 -16.00 1.40
N ASP A 49 25.15 -16.80 0.36
CA ASP A 49 26.21 -17.22 -0.57
C ASP A 49 26.29 -16.32 -1.82
N ALA A 50 25.45 -15.29 -1.92
CA ALA A 50 25.38 -14.40 -3.08
C ALA A 50 25.53 -12.92 -2.70
N VAL A 51 25.82 -12.10 -3.69
CA VAL A 51 25.73 -10.65 -3.55
C VAL A 51 24.26 -10.24 -3.53
N ASN A 52 23.87 -9.50 -2.51
CA ASN A 52 22.49 -9.06 -2.31
C ASN A 52 22.36 -7.56 -2.62
N ILE A 53 21.22 -7.20 -3.21
CA ILE A 53 20.86 -5.83 -3.61
C ILE A 53 19.56 -5.40 -2.95
N LYS A 54 19.41 -4.09 -2.73
CA LYS A 54 18.18 -3.48 -2.22
C LYS A 54 17.38 -2.92 -3.37
N VAL A 55 16.12 -3.31 -3.44
CA VAL A 55 15.15 -2.86 -4.45
C VAL A 55 13.83 -2.50 -3.77
N ALA A 56 12.91 -1.87 -4.50
CA ALA A 56 11.60 -1.54 -3.96
C ALA A 56 10.49 -2.02 -4.90
N VAL A 57 9.33 -2.37 -4.32
CA VAL A 57 8.11 -2.69 -5.06
C VAL A 57 6.98 -1.80 -4.54
N TRP A 58 6.33 -1.05 -5.43
CA TRP A 58 5.26 -0.13 -5.13
C TRP A 58 4.00 -0.42 -5.94
N GLY A 59 2.87 0.03 -5.43
CA GLY A 59 1.59 -0.03 -6.14
C GLY A 59 0.76 -1.27 -5.82
N PHE A 60 0.10 -1.80 -6.83
CA PHE A 60 -0.92 -2.84 -6.70
C PHE A 60 -0.34 -4.25 -6.64
N VAL A 61 0.41 -4.51 -5.58
CA VAL A 61 0.91 -5.85 -5.19
C VAL A 61 0.43 -6.18 -3.78
N ARG A 62 0.54 -7.45 -3.40
CA ARG A 62 0.07 -7.89 -2.09
C ARG A 62 0.94 -7.34 -0.94
N TYR A 63 2.26 -7.25 -1.15
CA TYR A 63 3.22 -6.81 -0.15
C TYR A 63 4.13 -5.73 -0.73
N PRO A 64 3.68 -4.46 -0.82
CA PRO A 64 4.55 -3.38 -1.24
C PRO A 64 5.61 -3.08 -0.18
N GLY A 65 6.82 -2.72 -0.60
CA GLY A 65 7.90 -2.44 0.33
C GLY A 65 9.29 -2.47 -0.29
N LYS A 66 10.31 -2.48 0.58
CA LYS A 66 11.72 -2.65 0.21
C LYS A 66 12.11 -4.11 0.38
N TYR A 67 12.89 -4.61 -0.56
CA TYR A 67 13.34 -5.99 -0.62
C TYR A 67 14.87 -6.03 -0.66
N LEU A 68 15.46 -6.91 0.14
CA LEU A 68 16.85 -7.33 0.02
C LEU A 68 16.85 -8.69 -0.68
N VAL A 69 17.41 -8.76 -1.88
CA VAL A 69 17.34 -9.95 -2.75
C VAL A 69 18.69 -10.20 -3.43
N PRO A 70 18.98 -11.44 -3.86
CA PRO A 70 20.17 -11.75 -4.61
C PRO A 70 20.22 -11.02 -5.97
N THR A 71 21.43 -10.73 -6.48
CA THR A 71 21.64 -10.06 -7.78
C THR A 71 21.11 -10.85 -8.98
N TYR A 72 20.92 -12.14 -8.86
CA TYR A 72 20.35 -12.98 -9.92
C TYR A 72 18.82 -13.00 -9.94
N THR A 73 18.16 -12.21 -9.08
CA THR A 73 16.69 -12.10 -9.04
C THR A 73 16.18 -11.41 -10.31
N THR A 74 15.18 -12.02 -10.94
CA THR A 74 14.51 -11.44 -12.10
C THR A 74 13.35 -10.55 -11.67
N LEU A 75 12.81 -9.75 -12.59
CA LEU A 75 11.61 -8.94 -12.35
C LEU A 75 10.40 -9.80 -11.96
N LEU A 76 10.25 -11.00 -12.53
CA LEU A 76 9.16 -11.92 -12.18
C LEU A 76 9.34 -12.53 -10.81
N ASP A 77 10.57 -12.85 -10.41
CA ASP A 77 10.86 -13.32 -9.06
C ASP A 77 10.52 -12.23 -8.04
N LEU A 78 10.92 -10.98 -8.31
CA LEU A 78 10.60 -9.86 -7.44
C LEU A 78 9.08 -9.64 -7.30
N LEU A 79 8.33 -9.75 -8.40
CA LEU A 79 6.88 -9.66 -8.37
C LEU A 79 6.27 -10.82 -7.55
N SER A 80 6.83 -12.02 -7.66
CA SER A 80 6.42 -13.20 -6.89
C SER A 80 6.72 -13.03 -5.39
N PHE A 81 7.87 -12.48 -5.04
CA PHE A 81 8.24 -12.15 -3.66
C PHE A 81 7.30 -11.10 -3.06
N ALA A 82 6.82 -10.15 -3.87
CA ALA A 82 5.80 -9.19 -3.47
C ALA A 82 4.38 -9.78 -3.33
N GLY A 83 4.25 -11.11 -3.43
CA GLY A 83 2.97 -11.82 -3.33
C GLY A 83 2.11 -11.76 -4.58
N GLY A 84 2.72 -11.39 -5.70
CA GLY A 84 2.06 -11.24 -6.99
C GLY A 84 1.25 -9.95 -7.13
N PRO A 85 0.71 -9.72 -8.33
CA PRO A 85 -0.15 -8.58 -8.61
C PRO A 85 -1.49 -8.72 -7.87
N SER A 86 -2.07 -7.60 -7.45
CA SER A 86 -3.44 -7.58 -6.92
C SER A 86 -4.47 -7.65 -8.05
N ASN A 87 -5.74 -7.94 -7.69
CA ASN A 87 -6.82 -8.07 -8.67
C ASN A 87 -7.09 -6.81 -9.52
N ASP A 88 -6.66 -5.66 -9.02
CA ASP A 88 -6.88 -4.35 -9.64
C ASP A 88 -5.61 -3.79 -10.32
N SER A 89 -4.58 -4.64 -10.44
CA SER A 89 -3.31 -4.28 -11.09
C SER A 89 -3.41 -4.30 -12.61
N HIS A 90 -2.65 -3.41 -13.24
CA HIS A 90 -2.48 -3.32 -14.68
C HIS A 90 -1.14 -3.96 -15.06
N LEU A 91 -1.19 -5.20 -15.55
CA LEU A 91 0.01 -5.95 -15.93
C LEU A 91 0.53 -5.60 -17.34
N ASP A 92 -0.24 -4.88 -18.11
CA ASP A 92 0.12 -4.32 -19.40
C ASP A 92 1.04 -3.09 -19.30
N ASP A 93 1.18 -2.50 -18.10
CA ASP A 93 1.96 -1.28 -17.85
C ASP A 93 2.86 -1.40 -16.61
N LEU A 94 3.56 -2.53 -16.45
CA LEU A 94 4.54 -2.66 -15.37
C LEU A 94 5.74 -1.75 -15.63
N ARG A 95 6.11 -0.94 -14.66
CA ARG A 95 7.16 0.08 -14.79
C ARG A 95 8.32 -0.23 -13.86
N LEU A 96 9.52 -0.35 -14.42
CA LEU A 96 10.76 -0.46 -13.67
C LEU A 96 11.54 0.85 -13.81
N TYR A 97 11.72 1.54 -12.70
CA TYR A 97 12.54 2.75 -12.62
C TYR A 97 13.96 2.35 -12.19
N ARG A 98 14.93 2.69 -13.01
CA ARG A 98 16.34 2.43 -12.79
C ARG A 98 17.12 3.73 -12.75
N THR A 99 17.97 3.91 -11.76
CA THR A 99 18.87 5.05 -11.69
C THR A 99 20.19 4.69 -12.36
N LYS A 100 20.58 5.45 -13.37
CA LYS A 100 21.86 5.28 -14.09
C LYS A 100 23.02 5.87 -13.27
N GLU A 101 24.24 5.56 -13.70
CA GLU A 101 25.47 6.06 -13.06
C GLU A 101 25.57 7.60 -13.06
N ASP A 102 24.98 8.26 -14.06
CA ASP A 102 24.91 9.72 -14.18
C ASP A 102 23.85 10.37 -13.28
N GLY A 103 23.12 9.55 -12.49
CA GLY A 103 22.02 9.99 -11.62
C GLY A 103 20.70 10.23 -12.36
N SER A 104 20.63 10.05 -13.67
CA SER A 104 19.37 10.10 -14.42
C SER A 104 18.53 8.85 -14.15
N GLN A 105 17.21 8.98 -14.24
CA GLN A 105 16.28 7.86 -14.14
C GLN A 105 15.85 7.41 -15.54
N GLU A 106 15.87 6.09 -15.74
CA GLU A 106 15.27 5.42 -16.89
C GLU A 106 14.02 4.68 -16.46
N MET A 107 12.98 4.74 -17.27
CA MET A 107 11.76 3.96 -17.06
C MET A 107 11.66 2.88 -18.14
N LEU A 108 11.64 1.64 -17.71
CA LEU A 108 11.41 0.48 -18.55
C LEU A 108 9.98 -0.02 -18.34
N VAL A 109 9.23 -0.20 -19.43
CA VAL A 109 7.83 -0.65 -19.38
C VAL A 109 7.73 -2.08 -19.89
N PHE A 110 7.00 -2.91 -19.17
CA PHE A 110 6.79 -4.32 -19.50
C PHE A 110 5.30 -4.65 -19.53
N ASN A 111 4.89 -5.40 -20.53
CA ASN A 111 3.56 -5.97 -20.61
C ASN A 111 3.63 -7.47 -20.24
N PHE A 112 3.01 -7.83 -19.14
CA PHE A 112 2.90 -9.21 -18.66
C PHE A 112 1.45 -9.69 -18.56
N ASN A 113 0.52 -9.01 -19.24
CA ASN A 113 -0.90 -9.34 -19.20
C ASN A 113 -1.18 -10.76 -19.72
N ASP A 114 -0.41 -11.20 -20.71
CA ASP A 114 -0.51 -12.54 -21.31
C ASP A 114 -0.14 -13.68 -20.34
N LEU A 115 0.69 -13.41 -19.30
CA LEU A 115 1.06 -14.44 -18.34
C LEU A 115 -0.11 -14.91 -17.46
N LEU A 116 -1.07 -14.05 -17.19
CA LEU A 116 -2.19 -14.38 -16.29
C LEU A 116 -3.53 -14.54 -17.01
N TRP A 117 -3.72 -13.84 -18.12
CA TRP A 117 -5.07 -13.68 -18.69
C TRP A 117 -5.23 -14.27 -20.09
N GLU A 118 -4.12 -14.55 -20.79
CA GLU A 118 -4.16 -15.05 -22.15
C GLU A 118 -3.75 -16.52 -22.22
N SER A 119 -4.42 -17.26 -23.11
CA SER A 119 -4.11 -18.68 -23.33
C SER A 119 -2.86 -18.92 -24.20
N LYS A 120 -2.29 -17.86 -24.76
CA LYS A 120 -1.10 -17.89 -25.61
C LYS A 120 -0.15 -16.77 -25.20
N LEU A 121 1.13 -17.09 -25.13
CA LEU A 121 2.17 -16.08 -24.95
C LEU A 121 2.37 -15.31 -26.25
N ASP A 122 2.09 -14.02 -26.26
CA ASP A 122 2.30 -13.16 -27.43
C ASP A 122 3.76 -12.99 -27.79
N ALA A 123 4.65 -13.07 -26.80
CA ALA A 123 6.07 -12.88 -26.99
C ALA A 123 6.86 -14.18 -26.76
N LYS A 124 7.07 -14.96 -27.83
CA LYS A 124 7.91 -16.16 -27.79
C LYS A 124 9.35 -15.90 -27.30
N ASN A 125 9.83 -14.67 -27.42
CA ASN A 125 11.22 -14.27 -27.10
C ASN A 125 11.25 -13.11 -26.09
N ARG A 126 10.35 -13.12 -25.07
CA ARG A 126 10.37 -12.10 -24.03
C ARG A 126 11.67 -12.19 -23.21
N LYS A 127 12.45 -11.12 -23.20
CA LYS A 127 13.59 -10.99 -22.30
C LYS A 127 13.08 -10.49 -20.95
N ILE A 128 13.22 -11.31 -19.93
CA ILE A 128 12.92 -10.92 -18.56
C ILE A 128 14.22 -10.30 -18.00
N PRO A 129 14.22 -9.02 -17.63
CA PRO A 129 15.43 -8.39 -17.11
C PRO A 129 15.76 -8.89 -15.71
N PHE A 130 17.02 -8.96 -15.38
CA PHE A 130 17.50 -8.97 -14.01
C PHE A 130 17.31 -7.59 -13.40
N ILE A 131 17.01 -7.55 -12.13
CA ILE A 131 16.90 -6.30 -11.37
C ILE A 131 18.29 -5.87 -10.90
N GLU A 132 18.46 -4.55 -10.75
CA GLU A 132 19.70 -3.94 -10.29
C GLU A 132 19.51 -3.21 -8.96
N ALA A 133 20.61 -2.91 -8.27
CA ALA A 133 20.56 -2.21 -7.00
C ALA A 133 19.90 -0.84 -7.16
N GLY A 134 18.90 -0.57 -6.31
CA GLY A 134 18.15 0.69 -6.35
C GLY A 134 16.96 0.71 -7.31
N ASP A 135 16.71 -0.37 -8.06
CA ASP A 135 15.52 -0.48 -8.92
C ASP A 135 14.22 -0.35 -8.11
N ILE A 136 13.24 0.30 -8.73
CA ILE A 136 11.89 0.44 -8.17
C ILE A 136 10.90 -0.14 -9.18
N LEU A 137 10.30 -1.29 -8.83
CA LEU A 137 9.20 -1.85 -9.59
C LEU A 137 7.90 -1.20 -9.15
N VAL A 138 7.21 -0.56 -10.09
CA VAL A 138 5.87 0.02 -9.86
C VAL A 138 4.86 -0.82 -10.63
N VAL A 139 3.87 -1.31 -9.90
CA VAL A 139 2.73 -2.03 -10.45
C VAL A 139 1.52 -1.10 -10.43
N PRO A 140 1.17 -0.45 -11.53
CA PRO A 140 -0.02 0.39 -11.61
C PRO A 140 -1.30 -0.40 -11.42
N GLY A 141 -2.37 0.29 -11.10
CA GLY A 141 -3.69 -0.30 -10.99
C GLY A 141 -4.76 0.77 -10.80
N SER A 142 -6.00 0.35 -10.92
CA SER A 142 -7.15 1.22 -10.73
C SER A 142 -8.11 0.55 -9.77
N PRO A 143 -8.55 1.24 -8.71
CA PRO A 143 -9.52 0.69 -7.78
C PRO A 143 -10.81 0.36 -8.52
N ARG A 144 -11.30 -0.87 -8.37
CA ARG A 144 -12.59 -1.28 -8.93
C ARG A 144 -13.72 -0.77 -8.06
N TYR A 145 -14.53 0.10 -8.61
CA TYR A 145 -15.82 0.42 -8.01
C TYR A 145 -16.81 -0.71 -8.35
N TYR A 146 -17.13 -1.51 -7.36
CA TYR A 146 -18.15 -2.55 -7.55
C TYR A 146 -19.54 -1.91 -7.62
N ALA A 147 -20.40 -2.41 -8.51
CA ALA A 147 -21.79 -1.96 -8.58
C ALA A 147 -22.50 -2.04 -7.21
N ARG A 148 -22.13 -3.01 -6.38
CA ARG A 148 -22.59 -3.15 -5.00
C ARG A 148 -22.31 -1.91 -4.14
N ASP A 149 -21.15 -1.26 -4.32
CA ASP A 149 -20.75 -0.09 -3.53
C ASP A 149 -21.58 1.13 -3.92
N LEU A 150 -21.90 1.27 -5.20
CA LEU A 150 -22.85 2.28 -5.69
C LEU A 150 -24.26 2.03 -5.14
N VAL A 151 -24.75 0.79 -5.17
CA VAL A 151 -26.07 0.44 -4.61
C VAL A 151 -26.11 0.70 -3.11
N SER A 152 -25.08 0.34 -2.35
CA SER A 152 -25.03 0.60 -0.90
C SER A 152 -25.02 2.09 -0.58
N MET A 153 -24.31 2.90 -1.36
CA MET A 153 -24.27 4.36 -1.22
C MET A 153 -25.66 4.97 -1.48
N TRP A 154 -26.32 4.58 -2.56
CA TRP A 154 -27.67 5.07 -2.87
C TRP A 154 -28.73 4.61 -1.84
N ALA A 155 -28.63 3.36 -1.34
CA ALA A 155 -29.48 2.86 -0.28
C ALA A 155 -29.34 3.66 1.02
N THR A 156 -28.12 4.04 1.37
CA THR A 156 -27.84 4.88 2.56
C THR A 156 -28.45 6.28 2.41
N ILE A 157 -28.28 6.91 1.25
CA ILE A 157 -28.86 8.23 0.97
C ILE A 157 -30.40 8.17 1.03
N LEU A 158 -31.00 7.15 0.40
CA LEU A 158 -32.44 6.96 0.41
C LEU A 158 -32.98 6.76 1.85
N SER A 159 -32.31 5.94 2.64
CA SER A 159 -32.67 5.70 4.05
C SER A 159 -32.64 6.99 4.88
N ALA A 160 -31.61 7.83 4.66
CA ALA A 160 -31.49 9.13 5.33
C ALA A 160 -32.66 10.07 4.95
N LEU A 161 -33.01 10.14 3.65
CA LEU A 161 -34.13 10.95 3.17
C LEU A 161 -35.48 10.49 3.74
N VAL A 162 -35.71 9.18 3.78
CA VAL A 162 -36.92 8.62 4.40
C VAL A 162 -36.99 8.97 5.90
N SER A 163 -35.88 8.88 6.61
CA SER A 163 -35.83 9.23 8.04
C SER A 163 -36.15 10.70 8.29
N ILE A 164 -35.63 11.61 7.45
CA ILE A 164 -35.91 13.04 7.51
C ILE A 164 -37.38 13.29 7.18
N ALA A 165 -37.95 12.65 6.16
CA ALA A 165 -39.36 12.80 5.80
C ALA A 165 -40.28 12.38 6.93
N ILE A 166 -39.99 11.25 7.58
CA ILE A 166 -40.78 10.78 8.76
C ILE A 166 -40.68 11.78 9.90
N LEU A 167 -39.53 12.35 10.17
CA LEU A 167 -39.34 13.35 11.23
C LEU A 167 -40.13 14.61 10.93
N VAL A 168 -40.10 15.11 9.68
CA VAL A 168 -40.89 16.29 9.26
C VAL A 168 -42.40 16.01 9.39
N LEU A 169 -42.88 14.84 8.94
CA LEU A 169 -44.29 14.47 9.05
C LEU A 169 -44.75 14.40 10.50
N ASN A 170 -43.92 13.86 11.40
CA ASN A 170 -44.25 13.84 12.84
C ASN A 170 -44.30 15.24 13.46
N LEU A 171 -43.41 16.14 12.99
CA LEU A 171 -43.40 17.54 13.48
C LEU A 171 -44.62 18.34 13.01
N VAL A 172 -45.06 18.13 11.77
CA VAL A 172 -46.22 18.82 11.19
C VAL A 172 -47.58 18.30 11.74
N ARG A 173 -47.59 17.03 12.16
CA ARG A 173 -48.82 16.38 12.69
C ARG A 173 -49.09 16.68 14.15
N ASN A 174 -48.10 17.16 14.91
CA ASN A 174 -48.24 17.63 16.29
C ASN A 174 -48.46 19.14 16.32
#